data_3fba264ff9fef44abd806ce6a55b3816
#
_entry.id   3fba264ff9fef44abd806ce6a55b3816
#
_cell.length_a   1.000
_cell.length_b   1.000
_cell.length_c   1.000
_cell.angle_alpha   90.00
_cell.angle_beta   90.00
_cell.angle_gamma   90.00
#
_symmetry.space_group_name_H-M   'P 1'
#
loop_
_entity.id
_entity.type
_entity.pdbx_description
1 polymer ?
#
loop_
_entity_poly.entity_id
_entity_poly.type
_entity_poly.pdbx_seq_one_letter_code
_entity_poly.pdbx_strand_id
1 'polypeptide(L)'
;ALNYIGTSVITVIVSDNALTDTSKFDFKVINVNDAPVITAVANDTTSEGSDGKALKLSASDIDGDALTYSAFSDTTGLTVTVSNDTIRLKPVADYFGTSKVTAFANDGVINDSTTFSFTVLNVQDAPYAFDWVSTASDTIDISQSNLADIYELKWLESKDVDGETIDYLLYVKIGVNPPELIYDTTSTSIPITYQEFVENVFEPFPMLPRVTVQFSMKATDGIDTVEITGDNRVLFVNRYAYLSTVSDGIPTEFALHENYPNPFNPTTTLRFDLPELSDMTLIVYNMLGQRVKTFNMQSTPAGYHSITWDATNDLNQQVGAGVYLYQLQAKDFVKTRKMVLLK
;
A
#
# COMPACT_ATOMS: atom_id res chain seq x y z
N ALA A 1 65.39 -11.09 28.96
CA ALA A 1 64.19 -11.60 28.26
C ALA A 1 63.22 -10.45 28.04
N LEU A 2 62.54 -10.35 26.89
CA LEU A 2 61.44 -9.43 26.69
C LEU A 2 60.37 -9.74 27.75
N ASN A 3 59.82 -8.71 28.40
CA ASN A 3 58.70 -8.79 29.35
C ASN A 3 59.02 -9.67 30.61
N TYR A 4 60.31 -9.72 31.03
CA TYR A 4 60.66 -10.34 32.31
C TYR A 4 60.28 -9.40 33.46
N ILE A 5 59.59 -9.90 34.44
CA ILE A 5 59.23 -9.21 35.67
C ILE A 5 59.73 -10.08 36.83
N GLY A 6 60.35 -9.48 37.79
CA GLY A 6 60.80 -10.22 38.97
C GLY A 6 62.09 -9.67 39.62
N THR A 7 62.54 -10.38 40.61
CA THR A 7 63.79 -10.03 41.29
C THR A 7 64.85 -11.11 41.01
N SER A 8 66.00 -10.73 40.52
CA SER A 8 67.17 -11.57 40.31
C SER A 8 68.26 -11.21 41.28
N VAL A 9 68.82 -12.20 41.92
CA VAL A 9 70.01 -12.01 42.78
C VAL A 9 71.25 -12.00 41.89
N ILE A 10 71.90 -10.88 41.79
CA ILE A 10 73.19 -10.75 41.09
C ILE A 10 74.29 -11.03 42.09
N THR A 11 75.13 -12.00 41.75
CA THR A 11 76.31 -12.30 42.54
C THR A 11 77.54 -11.82 41.78
N VAL A 12 78.29 -10.91 42.37
CA VAL A 12 79.56 -10.43 41.86
C VAL A 12 80.72 -11.14 42.63
N ILE A 13 81.58 -11.79 41.87
CA ILE A 13 82.71 -12.50 42.43
C ILE A 13 83.98 -11.86 41.95
N VAL A 14 84.80 -11.50 42.89
CA VAL A 14 86.17 -11.04 42.65
C VAL A 14 87.18 -12.13 43.08
N SER A 15 88.24 -12.38 42.29
CA SER A 15 89.25 -13.37 42.59
C SER A 15 90.65 -12.86 42.23
N ASP A 16 91.61 -13.09 43.10
CA ASP A 16 93.10 -12.86 42.85
C ASP A 16 93.83 -14.13 42.40
N ASN A 17 93.09 -15.18 41.97
CA ASN A 17 93.51 -16.51 41.64
C ASN A 17 93.91 -17.43 42.85
N ALA A 18 93.85 -16.94 44.05
CA ALA A 18 94.08 -17.69 45.27
C ALA A 18 92.88 -17.71 46.19
N LEU A 19 92.19 -16.54 46.31
CA LEU A 19 91.03 -16.31 47.13
C LEU A 19 89.95 -15.69 46.32
N THR A 20 88.69 -15.88 46.75
CA THR A 20 87.54 -15.26 46.18
C THR A 20 86.72 -14.55 47.24
N ASP A 21 86.19 -13.32 46.91
CA ASP A 21 85.20 -12.65 47.72
C ASP A 21 83.92 -12.50 46.86
N THR A 22 82.79 -12.49 47.51
CA THR A 22 81.47 -12.41 46.83
C THR A 22 80.55 -11.37 47.44
N SER A 23 79.98 -10.53 46.60
CA SER A 23 78.92 -9.60 47.00
C SER A 23 77.66 -9.94 46.24
N LYS A 24 76.49 -9.79 46.88
CA LYS A 24 75.19 -10.01 46.29
C LYS A 24 74.32 -8.76 46.42
N PHE A 25 73.57 -8.48 45.36
CA PHE A 25 72.53 -7.49 45.40
C PHE A 25 71.29 -7.97 44.58
N ASP A 26 70.12 -7.47 44.96
CA ASP A 26 68.90 -7.72 44.24
C ASP A 26 68.73 -6.75 43.09
N PHE A 27 68.53 -7.28 41.88
CA PHE A 27 68.16 -6.50 40.71
C PHE A 27 66.67 -6.78 40.46
N LYS A 28 65.83 -5.74 40.70
CA LYS A 28 64.39 -5.85 40.51
C LYS A 28 64.02 -5.23 39.19
N VAL A 29 63.35 -6.03 38.33
CA VAL A 29 62.65 -5.58 37.15
C VAL A 29 61.20 -5.38 37.51
N ILE A 30 60.71 -4.15 37.40
CA ILE A 30 59.31 -3.79 37.68
C ILE A 30 58.49 -3.91 36.39
N ASN A 31 57.23 -4.23 36.53
CA ASN A 31 56.30 -4.22 35.41
C ASN A 31 56.08 -2.76 34.95
N VAL A 32 56.02 -2.59 33.63
CA VAL A 32 55.52 -1.40 32.99
C VAL A 32 54.33 -1.87 32.17
N ASN A 33 53.14 -1.32 32.38
CA ASN A 33 51.93 -1.75 31.72
C ASN A 33 52.07 -1.67 30.19
N ASP A 34 51.88 -2.77 29.53
CA ASP A 34 51.74 -2.88 28.06
C ASP A 34 50.26 -2.78 27.66
N ALA A 35 49.98 -2.26 26.47
CA ALA A 35 48.61 -2.17 25.99
C ALA A 35 48.08 -3.56 25.55
N PRO A 36 46.79 -3.83 25.74
CA PRO A 36 46.18 -5.04 25.18
C PRO A 36 46.29 -5.03 23.65
N VAL A 37 46.16 -6.21 23.06
CA VAL A 37 46.10 -6.38 21.59
C VAL A 37 44.76 -6.99 21.25
N ILE A 38 43.87 -6.20 20.62
CA ILE A 38 42.57 -6.67 20.17
C ILE A 38 42.68 -7.34 18.78
N THR A 39 42.07 -8.50 18.64
CA THR A 39 42.01 -9.22 17.36
C THR A 39 41.11 -8.49 16.39
N ALA A 40 41.53 -8.37 15.12
CA ALA A 40 40.72 -7.76 14.07
C ALA A 40 39.39 -8.51 13.88
N VAL A 41 38.34 -7.78 13.80
CA VAL A 41 36.98 -8.29 13.51
C VAL A 41 36.73 -8.19 12.01
N ALA A 42 36.24 -9.25 11.42
CA ALA A 42 35.86 -9.26 9.99
C ALA A 42 34.59 -8.42 9.76
N ASN A 43 34.46 -7.83 8.56
CA ASN A 43 33.23 -7.23 8.12
C ASN A 43 32.10 -8.27 8.11
N ASP A 44 30.89 -7.83 8.43
CA ASP A 44 29.71 -8.70 8.47
C ASP A 44 28.46 -7.96 7.98
N THR A 45 27.40 -8.72 7.70
CA THR A 45 26.14 -8.22 7.15
C THR A 45 24.97 -8.79 7.89
N THR A 46 23.87 -8.05 7.90
CA THR A 46 22.53 -8.52 8.31
C THR A 46 21.48 -7.85 7.43
N SER A 47 20.23 -8.30 7.49
CA SER A 47 19.11 -7.57 6.89
C SER A 47 18.52 -6.59 7.91
N GLU A 48 17.91 -5.51 7.45
CA GLU A 48 17.07 -4.69 8.30
C GLU A 48 15.90 -5.50 8.87
N GLY A 49 15.22 -4.98 9.87
CA GLY A 49 14.16 -5.71 10.56
C GLY A 49 14.61 -6.95 11.33
N SER A 50 15.89 -7.36 11.20
CA SER A 50 16.44 -8.53 11.93
C SER A 50 16.66 -8.22 13.41
N ASP A 51 16.73 -9.29 14.23
CA ASP A 51 17.13 -9.18 15.64
C ASP A 51 18.59 -8.79 15.84
N GLY A 52 19.35 -8.62 14.75
CA GLY A 52 20.77 -8.28 14.74
C GLY A 52 21.66 -9.48 14.95
N LYS A 53 22.98 -9.20 15.06
CA LYS A 53 24.02 -10.21 15.24
C LYS A 53 24.80 -10.01 16.52
N ALA A 54 25.28 -11.12 17.08
CA ALA A 54 26.23 -11.15 18.18
C ALA A 54 27.60 -11.58 17.64
N LEU A 55 28.63 -10.77 17.91
CA LEU A 55 30.01 -11.05 17.53
C LEU A 55 30.87 -11.11 18.78
N LYS A 56 31.73 -12.13 18.87
CA LYS A 56 32.65 -12.28 19.98
C LYS A 56 33.94 -11.51 19.71
N LEU A 57 34.33 -10.65 20.64
CA LEU A 57 35.63 -9.99 20.64
C LEU A 57 36.69 -10.88 21.28
N SER A 58 37.92 -10.72 20.87
CA SER A 58 39.06 -11.39 21.46
C SER A 58 40.22 -10.40 21.55
N ALA A 59 40.87 -10.39 22.72
CA ALA A 59 42.08 -9.61 22.93
C ALA A 59 43.03 -10.40 23.86
N SER A 60 44.30 -10.09 23.84
CA SER A 60 45.31 -10.62 24.74
C SER A 60 46.05 -9.48 25.37
N ASP A 61 46.45 -9.66 26.63
CA ASP A 61 47.32 -8.77 27.36
C ASP A 61 48.56 -9.55 27.79
N ILE A 62 49.76 -8.91 27.64
CA ILE A 62 51.01 -9.60 27.92
C ILE A 62 51.31 -9.60 29.41
N ASP A 63 50.77 -8.63 30.14
CA ASP A 63 50.90 -8.52 31.60
C ASP A 63 49.89 -9.43 32.33
N GLY A 64 48.89 -9.95 31.56
CA GLY A 64 47.85 -10.83 32.10
C GLY A 64 46.71 -10.07 32.78
N ASP A 65 46.55 -8.79 32.47
CA ASP A 65 45.54 -7.94 33.07
C ASP A 65 44.12 -8.33 32.59
N ALA A 66 43.15 -8.06 33.43
CA ALA A 66 41.76 -8.31 33.14
C ALA A 66 41.20 -7.31 32.12
N LEU A 67 40.73 -7.80 30.98
CA LEU A 67 40.25 -6.98 29.89
C LEU A 67 38.76 -6.68 29.98
N THR A 68 38.40 -5.46 29.68
CA THR A 68 37.02 -4.97 29.49
C THR A 68 36.83 -4.55 28.04
N TYR A 69 35.61 -4.70 27.52
CA TYR A 69 35.29 -4.40 26.13
C TYR A 69 34.22 -3.32 26.02
N SER A 70 34.36 -2.47 25.02
CA SER A 70 33.36 -1.51 24.61
C SER A 70 33.32 -1.35 23.11
N ALA A 71 32.21 -0.85 22.58
CA ALA A 71 32.08 -0.61 21.14
C ALA A 71 31.03 0.50 20.88
N PHE A 72 31.17 1.16 19.73
CA PHE A 72 30.18 2.10 19.22
C PHE A 72 30.13 2.06 17.70
N SER A 73 29.02 2.52 17.15
CA SER A 73 28.80 2.76 15.72
C SER A 73 28.95 4.24 15.38
N ASP A 74 29.35 4.56 14.17
CA ASP A 74 29.40 5.92 13.63
C ASP A 74 28.02 6.46 13.20
N THR A 75 26.98 5.61 13.27
CA THR A 75 25.57 5.96 12.93
C THR A 75 24.62 5.63 14.06
N THR A 76 23.53 6.37 14.15
CA THR A 76 22.39 6.09 15.06
C THR A 76 21.48 4.98 14.54
N GLY A 77 21.60 4.60 13.27
CA GLY A 77 20.81 3.52 12.66
C GLY A 77 21.21 2.10 13.14
N LEU A 78 22.34 1.98 13.85
CA LEU A 78 22.81 0.71 14.39
C LEU A 78 22.99 0.80 15.92
N THR A 79 22.17 0.07 16.66
CA THR A 79 22.30 -0.06 18.11
C THR A 79 23.43 -1.05 18.43
N VAL A 80 24.39 -0.58 19.24
CA VAL A 80 25.53 -1.40 19.70
C VAL A 80 25.42 -1.59 21.20
N THR A 81 25.42 -2.83 21.66
CA THR A 81 25.49 -3.17 23.08
C THR A 81 26.61 -4.17 23.32
N VAL A 82 27.27 -4.07 24.48
CA VAL A 82 28.38 -4.94 24.84
C VAL A 82 28.05 -5.65 26.15
N SER A 83 28.26 -6.95 26.18
CA SER A 83 28.15 -7.78 27.38
C SER A 83 29.34 -8.73 27.44
N ASN A 84 30.20 -8.54 28.45
CA ASN A 84 31.49 -9.23 28.56
C ASN A 84 32.33 -9.04 27.28
N ASP A 85 32.65 -10.12 26.60
CA ASP A 85 33.42 -10.17 25.33
C ASP A 85 32.55 -10.21 24.08
N THR A 86 31.23 -9.98 24.20
CA THR A 86 30.30 -10.10 23.10
C THR A 86 29.63 -8.76 22.83
N ILE A 87 29.77 -8.29 21.58
CA ILE A 87 29.00 -7.15 21.06
C ILE A 87 27.75 -7.68 20.35
N ARG A 88 26.63 -6.98 20.56
CA ARG A 88 25.41 -7.18 19.82
C ARG A 88 25.13 -5.96 18.97
N LEU A 89 24.98 -6.19 17.68
CA LEU A 89 24.70 -5.18 16.65
C LEU A 89 23.28 -5.38 16.18
N LYS A 90 22.39 -4.45 16.47
CA LYS A 90 20.99 -4.52 16.07
C LYS A 90 20.62 -3.27 15.25
N PRO A 91 20.14 -3.46 13.98
CA PRO A 91 19.60 -2.36 13.22
C PRO A 91 18.39 -1.73 13.94
N VAL A 92 18.27 -0.42 13.86
CA VAL A 92 17.03 0.28 14.16
C VAL A 92 16.02 -0.06 13.07
N ALA A 93 14.70 0.02 13.35
CA ALA A 93 13.69 -0.20 12.35
C ALA A 93 13.96 0.65 11.10
N ASP A 94 13.75 0.05 9.94
CA ASP A 94 13.84 0.71 8.64
C ASP A 94 15.23 1.33 8.32
N TYR A 95 16.27 0.86 8.99
CA TYR A 95 17.64 1.29 8.70
C TYR A 95 18.36 0.27 7.82
N PHE A 96 18.82 0.72 6.68
CA PHE A 96 19.76 0.01 5.80
C PHE A 96 20.96 0.89 5.46
N GLY A 97 22.08 0.26 5.14
CA GLY A 97 23.32 0.96 4.86
C GLY A 97 24.53 0.34 5.55
N THR A 98 25.70 0.95 5.38
CA THR A 98 26.95 0.47 5.99
C THR A 98 27.37 1.38 7.12
N SER A 99 27.57 0.79 8.28
CA SER A 99 28.06 1.44 9.50
C SER A 99 29.49 1.03 9.78
N LYS A 100 30.33 1.94 10.24
CA LYS A 100 31.64 1.65 10.78
C LYS A 100 31.53 1.44 12.29
N VAL A 101 31.87 0.24 12.75
CA VAL A 101 31.89 -0.12 14.16
C VAL A 101 33.33 -0.08 14.67
N THR A 102 33.54 0.59 15.80
CA THR A 102 34.82 0.59 16.51
C THR A 102 34.67 -0.18 17.82
N ALA A 103 35.46 -1.20 18.01
CA ALA A 103 35.53 -1.97 19.24
C ALA A 103 36.84 -1.76 19.96
N PHE A 104 36.82 -1.74 21.30
CA PHE A 104 37.97 -1.52 22.17
C PHE A 104 38.15 -2.66 23.14
N ALA A 105 39.39 -2.93 23.46
CA ALA A 105 39.80 -3.70 24.65
C ALA A 105 40.59 -2.74 25.59
N ASN A 106 40.28 -2.81 26.87
CA ASN A 106 40.93 -1.96 27.92
C ASN A 106 41.37 -2.84 29.07
N ASP A 107 42.62 -2.65 29.52
CA ASP A 107 43.28 -3.33 30.64
C ASP A 107 43.06 -2.63 31.99
N GLY A 108 42.35 -1.50 32.00
CA GLY A 108 42.16 -0.59 33.12
C GLY A 108 43.01 0.66 33.06
N VAL A 109 43.99 0.73 32.16
CA VAL A 109 44.93 1.86 31.99
C VAL A 109 44.97 2.35 30.54
N ILE A 110 45.09 1.44 29.57
CA ILE A 110 45.29 1.73 28.15
C ILE A 110 44.27 0.97 27.32
N ASN A 111 43.91 1.52 26.15
CA ASN A 111 43.03 0.86 25.18
C ASN A 111 43.80 0.47 23.92
N ASP A 112 43.38 -0.64 23.32
CA ASP A 112 43.55 -0.90 21.90
C ASP A 112 42.23 -1.00 21.21
N SER A 113 42.17 -0.77 19.88
CA SER A 113 40.94 -0.73 19.12
C SER A 113 41.06 -1.39 17.76
N THR A 114 39.95 -1.96 17.30
CA THR A 114 39.78 -2.46 15.94
C THR A 114 38.51 -1.87 15.32
N THR A 115 38.50 -1.72 13.99
CA THR A 115 37.35 -1.22 13.26
C THR A 115 36.96 -2.19 12.16
N PHE A 116 35.67 -2.33 11.93
CA PHE A 116 35.11 -3.14 10.85
C PHE A 116 33.84 -2.51 10.29
N SER A 117 33.44 -2.90 9.07
CA SER A 117 32.20 -2.49 8.45
C SER A 117 31.11 -3.49 8.78
N PHE A 118 29.95 -2.97 9.20
CA PHE A 118 28.75 -3.77 9.38
C PHE A 118 27.67 -3.23 8.43
N THR A 119 27.27 -4.05 7.46
CA THR A 119 26.30 -3.66 6.43
C THR A 119 24.93 -4.24 6.74
N VAL A 120 23.93 -3.36 6.82
CA VAL A 120 22.52 -3.74 6.89
C VAL A 120 21.96 -3.69 5.48
N LEU A 121 21.50 -4.84 5.02
CA LEU A 121 20.91 -4.99 3.68
C LEU A 121 19.47 -4.52 3.71
N ASN A 122 19.07 -3.78 2.68
CA ASN A 122 17.69 -3.40 2.45
C ASN A 122 16.81 -4.64 2.25
N VAL A 123 15.60 -4.59 2.78
CA VAL A 123 14.51 -5.53 2.54
C VAL A 123 13.33 -4.71 2.08
N GLN A 124 12.75 -5.04 0.94
CA GLN A 124 11.62 -4.32 0.40
C GLN A 124 10.50 -4.20 1.43
N ASP A 125 10.11 -2.98 1.73
CA ASP A 125 9.00 -2.65 2.59
C ASP A 125 7.79 -2.23 1.75
N ALA A 126 6.59 -2.42 2.27
CA ALA A 126 5.38 -1.92 1.62
C ALA A 126 5.18 -0.43 1.95
N PRO A 127 4.48 0.32 1.08
CA PRO A 127 4.11 1.69 1.37
C PRO A 127 3.43 1.85 2.72
N TYR A 128 3.68 2.95 3.41
CA TYR A 128 3.01 3.25 4.67
C TYR A 128 1.50 3.41 4.49
N ALA A 129 0.77 3.03 5.53
CA ALA A 129 -0.66 3.25 5.59
C ALA A 129 -1.01 4.74 5.42
N PHE A 130 -2.07 5.02 4.69
CA PHE A 130 -2.56 6.36 4.40
C PHE A 130 -4.09 6.43 4.54
N ASP A 131 -4.66 7.62 4.59
CA ASP A 131 -6.08 7.82 4.82
C ASP A 131 -6.63 9.00 3.99
N TRP A 132 -7.95 9.09 3.90
CA TRP A 132 -8.60 10.26 3.31
C TRP A 132 -8.33 11.53 4.16
N VAL A 133 -8.20 12.68 3.50
CA VAL A 133 -8.11 13.96 4.22
C VAL A 133 -9.42 14.26 4.98
N SER A 134 -10.54 13.75 4.49
CA SER A 134 -11.86 13.89 5.12
C SER A 134 -12.62 12.56 5.02
N THR A 135 -13.10 12.06 6.14
CA THR A 135 -13.79 10.77 6.26
C THR A 135 -15.30 10.87 6.07
N ALA A 136 -15.85 12.06 5.95
CA ALA A 136 -17.30 12.26 5.87
C ALA A 136 -17.85 11.86 4.49
N SER A 137 -19.06 11.29 4.49
CA SER A 137 -19.87 11.22 3.29
C SER A 137 -20.26 12.63 2.85
N ASP A 138 -20.16 12.92 1.57
CA ASP A 138 -20.52 14.20 0.99
C ASP A 138 -21.76 14.08 0.12
N THR A 139 -22.39 15.22 -0.13
CA THR A 139 -23.48 15.34 -1.10
C THR A 139 -23.17 16.51 -2.03
N ILE A 140 -23.26 16.28 -3.33
CA ILE A 140 -23.20 17.34 -4.34
C ILE A 140 -24.52 17.43 -5.08
N ASP A 141 -24.94 18.67 -5.34
CA ASP A 141 -26.14 18.99 -6.12
C ASP A 141 -25.72 19.60 -7.46
N ILE A 142 -26.00 18.87 -8.55
CA ILE A 142 -25.63 19.27 -9.91
C ILE A 142 -26.80 19.98 -10.60
N SER A 143 -26.50 21.10 -11.23
CA SER A 143 -27.40 21.91 -12.05
C SER A 143 -26.69 22.35 -13.33
N GLN A 144 -27.43 22.92 -14.29
CA GLN A 144 -26.81 23.49 -15.50
C GLN A 144 -25.88 24.68 -15.21
N SER A 145 -26.07 25.36 -14.08
CA SER A 145 -25.29 26.56 -13.74
C SER A 145 -23.97 26.26 -13.04
N ASN A 146 -23.77 25.04 -12.54
CA ASN A 146 -22.56 24.66 -11.76
C ASN A 146 -21.77 23.48 -12.33
N LEU A 147 -21.92 23.19 -13.62
CA LEU A 147 -21.20 22.08 -14.27
C LEU A 147 -19.68 22.23 -14.23
N ALA A 148 -19.19 23.48 -14.15
CA ALA A 148 -17.76 23.78 -14.05
C ALA A 148 -17.22 23.70 -12.61
N ASP A 149 -18.09 23.50 -11.61
CA ASP A 149 -17.65 23.33 -10.23
C ASP A 149 -16.88 22.02 -10.08
N ILE A 150 -15.97 22.00 -9.11
CA ILE A 150 -15.04 20.89 -8.90
C ILE A 150 -15.34 20.24 -7.55
N TYR A 151 -15.51 18.94 -7.55
CA TYR A 151 -15.38 18.10 -6.37
C TYR A 151 -13.94 17.61 -6.29
N GLU A 152 -13.24 17.98 -5.22
CA GLU A 152 -11.84 17.59 -5.05
C GLU A 152 -11.71 16.41 -4.09
N LEU A 153 -11.30 15.26 -4.61
CA LEU A 153 -11.01 14.07 -3.83
C LEU A 153 -9.56 14.15 -3.35
N LYS A 154 -9.33 14.11 -2.02
CA LYS A 154 -8.00 14.26 -1.40
C LYS A 154 -7.71 13.17 -0.41
N TRP A 155 -6.42 12.78 -0.34
CA TRP A 155 -5.90 11.84 0.63
C TRP A 155 -4.54 12.27 1.15
N LEU A 156 -4.13 11.67 2.27
CA LEU A 156 -2.82 11.89 2.87
C LEU A 156 -1.77 11.16 2.05
N GLU A 157 -0.59 11.76 1.95
CA GLU A 157 0.54 11.14 1.27
C GLU A 157 0.96 9.84 1.98
N SER A 158 1.07 8.76 1.25
CA SER A 158 1.82 7.58 1.66
C SER A 158 3.30 7.79 1.34
N LYS A 159 4.17 7.12 2.08
CA LYS A 159 5.62 7.14 1.87
C LYS A 159 6.13 5.72 1.85
N ASP A 160 7.25 5.56 1.18
CA ASP A 160 8.01 4.35 1.20
C ASP A 160 9.36 4.57 1.89
N VAL A 161 9.79 3.58 2.69
CA VAL A 161 11.06 3.62 3.41
C VAL A 161 12.24 3.48 2.45
N ASP A 162 12.06 2.66 1.43
CA ASP A 162 13.07 2.37 0.42
C ASP A 162 13.26 3.50 -0.57
N GLY A 163 12.30 4.45 -0.57
CA GLY A 163 12.34 5.66 -1.36
C GLY A 163 11.73 5.51 -2.75
N GLU A 164 10.95 4.46 -2.98
CA GLU A 164 10.20 4.27 -4.22
C GLU A 164 9.10 5.32 -4.38
N THR A 165 8.76 5.57 -5.63
CA THR A 165 7.64 6.44 -5.98
C THR A 165 6.33 5.71 -5.70
N ILE A 166 5.41 6.38 -5.02
CA ILE A 166 4.10 5.84 -4.72
C ILE A 166 3.11 6.24 -5.82
N ASP A 167 2.48 5.24 -6.42
CA ASP A 167 1.32 5.39 -7.28
C ASP A 167 0.03 5.11 -6.51
N TYR A 168 -1.00 5.93 -6.74
CA TYR A 168 -2.32 5.79 -6.12
C TYR A 168 -3.33 5.29 -7.15
N LEU A 169 -3.95 4.16 -6.84
CA LEU A 169 -4.94 3.50 -7.68
C LEU A 169 -6.33 3.78 -7.11
N LEU A 170 -7.09 4.67 -7.78
CA LEU A 170 -8.45 5.02 -7.39
C LEU A 170 -9.45 4.07 -8.04
N TYR A 171 -10.21 3.39 -7.21
CA TYR A 171 -11.33 2.55 -7.63
C TYR A 171 -12.65 3.24 -7.33
N VAL A 172 -13.55 3.19 -8.28
CA VAL A 172 -14.89 3.79 -8.18
C VAL A 172 -15.94 2.69 -8.32
N LYS A 173 -16.89 2.70 -7.40
CA LYS A 173 -18.08 1.83 -7.43
C LYS A 173 -19.33 2.67 -7.52
N ILE A 174 -20.16 2.39 -8.53
CA ILE A 174 -21.43 3.08 -8.76
C ILE A 174 -22.59 2.08 -8.50
N GLY A 175 -23.40 2.39 -7.49
CA GLY A 175 -24.53 1.55 -7.11
C GLY A 175 -24.12 0.12 -6.74
N VAL A 176 -24.63 -0.87 -7.46
CA VAL A 176 -24.39 -2.31 -7.22
C VAL A 176 -23.25 -2.90 -8.05
N ASN A 177 -22.66 -2.11 -8.94
CA ASN A 177 -21.57 -2.58 -9.80
C ASN A 177 -20.31 -2.87 -8.96
N PRO A 178 -19.41 -3.76 -9.45
CA PRO A 178 -18.11 -3.93 -8.83
C PRO A 178 -17.27 -2.63 -8.93
N PRO A 179 -16.29 -2.43 -8.04
CA PRO A 179 -15.35 -1.31 -8.17
C PRO A 179 -14.51 -1.45 -9.46
N GLU A 180 -14.32 -0.35 -10.16
CA GLU A 180 -13.47 -0.27 -11.36
C GLU A 180 -12.32 0.71 -11.11
N LEU A 181 -11.12 0.39 -11.59
CA LEU A 181 -9.96 1.28 -11.55
C LEU A 181 -10.19 2.42 -12.57
N ILE A 182 -10.21 3.65 -12.06
CA ILE A 182 -10.49 4.84 -12.88
C ILE A 182 -9.27 5.73 -13.04
N TYR A 183 -8.45 5.87 -11.99
CA TYR A 183 -7.23 6.67 -12.02
C TYR A 183 -6.05 5.91 -11.45
N ASP A 184 -4.89 6.17 -12.06
CA ASP A 184 -3.56 5.82 -11.62
C ASP A 184 -2.74 7.12 -11.60
N THR A 185 -2.23 7.54 -10.45
CA THR A 185 -1.60 8.85 -10.28
C THR A 185 -0.63 8.89 -9.11
N THR A 186 0.40 9.71 -9.22
CA THR A 186 1.30 10.08 -8.12
C THR A 186 0.81 11.29 -7.31
N SER A 187 -0.26 11.95 -7.75
CA SER A 187 -0.86 13.08 -7.04
C SER A 187 -1.63 12.62 -5.81
N THR A 188 -1.74 13.46 -4.79
CA THR A 188 -2.56 13.24 -3.60
C THR A 188 -3.95 13.87 -3.68
N SER A 189 -4.34 14.32 -4.86
CA SER A 189 -5.69 14.82 -5.12
C SER A 189 -6.09 14.61 -6.58
N ILE A 190 -7.40 14.43 -6.78
CA ILE A 190 -8.04 14.36 -8.09
C ILE A 190 -9.19 15.37 -8.11
N PRO A 191 -9.13 16.40 -8.95
CA PRO A 191 -10.27 17.27 -9.21
C PRO A 191 -11.22 16.57 -10.19
N ILE A 192 -12.50 16.51 -9.85
CA ILE A 192 -13.56 15.94 -10.69
C ILE A 192 -14.61 17.02 -10.90
N THR A 193 -14.86 17.43 -12.11
CA THR A 193 -15.88 18.43 -12.42
C THR A 193 -17.28 17.83 -12.31
N TYR A 194 -18.27 18.66 -12.02
CA TYR A 194 -19.67 18.21 -12.00
C TYR A 194 -20.15 17.79 -13.39
N GLN A 195 -19.54 18.32 -14.45
CA GLN A 195 -19.75 17.86 -15.82
C GLN A 195 -19.31 16.39 -15.98
N GLU A 196 -18.13 16.02 -15.46
CA GLU A 196 -17.64 14.63 -15.52
C GLU A 196 -18.54 13.66 -14.75
N PHE A 197 -19.13 14.08 -13.63
CA PHE A 197 -20.14 13.26 -12.95
C PHE A 197 -21.37 13.02 -13.83
N VAL A 198 -21.84 14.05 -14.57
CA VAL A 198 -22.98 13.89 -15.50
C VAL A 198 -22.63 12.92 -16.61
N GLU A 199 -21.45 13.03 -17.20
CA GLU A 199 -21.02 12.24 -18.35
C GLU A 199 -20.66 10.81 -17.98
N ASN A 200 -19.91 10.60 -16.90
CA ASN A 200 -19.33 9.29 -16.60
C ASN A 200 -20.14 8.47 -15.58
N VAL A 201 -20.81 9.16 -14.63
CA VAL A 201 -21.56 8.47 -13.56
C VAL A 201 -23.01 8.25 -13.95
N PHE A 202 -23.62 9.21 -14.65
CA PHE A 202 -25.04 9.14 -14.99
C PHE A 202 -25.32 8.69 -16.42
N GLU A 203 -24.33 8.63 -17.31
CA GLU A 203 -24.55 8.13 -18.68
C GLU A 203 -25.19 6.74 -18.71
N PRO A 204 -24.76 5.78 -17.87
CA PRO A 204 -25.46 4.48 -17.79
C PRO A 204 -26.85 4.58 -17.18
N PHE A 205 -27.18 5.67 -16.49
CA PHE A 205 -28.44 5.87 -15.75
C PHE A 205 -29.07 7.23 -16.04
N PRO A 206 -29.41 7.57 -17.30
CA PRO A 206 -29.76 8.92 -17.71
C PRO A 206 -31.00 9.46 -17.00
N MET A 207 -31.83 8.62 -16.38
CA MET A 207 -33.04 9.03 -15.69
C MET A 207 -32.96 9.04 -14.17
N LEU A 208 -31.85 8.51 -13.59
CA LEU A 208 -31.72 8.56 -12.14
C LEU A 208 -31.40 9.98 -11.69
N PRO A 209 -32.21 10.55 -10.80
CA PRO A 209 -31.94 11.88 -10.28
C PRO A 209 -30.85 11.88 -9.21
N ARG A 210 -30.50 10.71 -8.70
CA ARG A 210 -29.49 10.52 -7.65
C ARG A 210 -28.75 9.21 -7.84
N VAL A 211 -27.43 9.26 -7.60
CA VAL A 211 -26.56 8.08 -7.61
C VAL A 211 -25.64 8.13 -6.40
N THR A 212 -25.29 6.98 -5.85
CA THR A 212 -24.27 6.84 -4.82
C THR A 212 -22.99 6.35 -5.46
N VAL A 213 -21.92 7.10 -5.27
CA VAL A 213 -20.57 6.77 -5.71
C VAL A 213 -19.73 6.42 -4.49
N GLN A 214 -19.04 5.29 -4.52
CA GLN A 214 -18.10 4.90 -3.48
C GLN A 214 -16.70 4.91 -4.05
N PHE A 215 -15.78 5.55 -3.35
CA PHE A 215 -14.37 5.60 -3.68
C PHE A 215 -13.59 4.71 -2.72
N SER A 216 -12.73 3.87 -3.27
CA SER A 216 -11.69 3.13 -2.54
C SER A 216 -10.35 3.35 -3.20
N MET A 217 -9.26 3.22 -2.46
CA MET A 217 -7.95 3.55 -2.97
C MET A 217 -6.89 2.58 -2.47
N LYS A 218 -5.86 2.38 -3.29
CA LYS A 218 -4.66 1.64 -2.93
C LYS A 218 -3.44 2.51 -3.25
N ALA A 219 -2.40 2.38 -2.45
CA ALA A 219 -1.07 2.91 -2.74
C ALA A 219 -0.15 1.75 -3.11
N THR A 220 0.69 1.91 -4.10
CA THR A 220 1.66 0.89 -4.52
C THR A 220 3.00 1.54 -4.85
N ASP A 221 4.09 0.86 -4.53
CA ASP A 221 5.48 1.14 -4.94
C ASP A 221 5.86 0.41 -6.23
N GLY A 222 4.93 -0.36 -6.81
CA GLY A 222 5.14 -1.23 -7.98
C GLY A 222 5.47 -2.68 -7.61
N ILE A 223 5.70 -3.00 -6.35
CA ILE A 223 5.99 -4.34 -5.81
C ILE A 223 4.90 -4.75 -4.82
N ASP A 224 4.68 -3.93 -3.82
CA ASP A 224 3.69 -4.12 -2.79
C ASP A 224 2.53 -3.13 -2.93
N THR A 225 1.42 -3.43 -2.24
CA THR A 225 0.22 -2.61 -2.32
C THR A 225 -0.47 -2.56 -0.96
N VAL A 226 -0.83 -1.35 -0.53
CA VAL A 226 -1.54 -1.08 0.72
C VAL A 226 -2.87 -0.42 0.43
N GLU A 227 -3.94 -0.91 1.06
CA GLU A 227 -5.25 -0.29 0.97
C GLU A 227 -5.35 0.92 1.91
N ILE A 228 -6.16 1.90 1.52
CA ILE A 228 -6.46 3.05 2.38
C ILE A 228 -7.07 2.57 3.71
N THR A 229 -6.68 3.18 4.82
CA THR A 229 -7.04 2.69 6.18
C THR A 229 -8.45 3.07 6.61
N GLY A 230 -9.00 4.13 6.06
CA GLY A 230 -10.35 4.59 6.39
C GLY A 230 -11.44 3.83 5.65
N ASP A 231 -12.69 4.06 6.05
CA ASP A 231 -13.85 3.59 5.32
C ASP A 231 -13.88 4.14 3.89
N ASN A 232 -14.46 3.39 2.97
CA ASN A 232 -14.69 3.87 1.61
C ASN A 232 -15.44 5.20 1.63
N ARG A 233 -14.93 6.21 0.92
CA ARG A 233 -15.59 7.50 0.84
C ARG A 233 -16.86 7.39 0.01
N VAL A 234 -17.97 7.87 0.55
CA VAL A 234 -19.28 7.83 -0.09
C VAL A 234 -19.69 9.22 -0.53
N LEU A 235 -20.00 9.37 -1.80
CA LEU A 235 -20.52 10.62 -2.38
C LEU A 235 -21.96 10.38 -2.89
N PHE A 236 -22.87 11.19 -2.41
CA PHE A 236 -24.23 11.24 -2.93
C PHE A 236 -24.31 12.33 -4.01
N VAL A 237 -24.51 11.93 -5.25
CA VAL A 237 -24.60 12.85 -6.38
C VAL A 237 -26.06 13.03 -6.75
N ASN A 238 -26.59 14.22 -6.56
CA ASN A 238 -27.95 14.62 -6.93
C ASN A 238 -27.91 15.47 -8.21
N ARG A 239 -28.82 15.22 -9.13
CA ARG A 239 -28.99 16.05 -10.33
C ARG A 239 -30.45 16.41 -10.61
N TYR A 240 -31.27 16.51 -9.57
CA TYR A 240 -32.67 16.93 -9.73
C TYR A 240 -32.79 18.28 -10.46
N ALA A 241 -31.97 19.27 -10.05
CA ALA A 241 -31.96 20.59 -10.65
C ALA A 241 -31.46 20.55 -12.12
N TYR A 242 -30.46 19.71 -12.42
CA TYR A 242 -29.98 19.50 -13.77
C TYR A 242 -31.08 18.94 -14.67
N LEU A 243 -31.75 17.87 -14.24
CA LEU A 243 -32.83 17.23 -15.02
C LEU A 243 -34.03 18.18 -15.23
N SER A 244 -34.36 19.02 -14.25
CA SER A 244 -35.49 19.95 -14.36
C SER A 244 -35.25 21.07 -15.39
N THR A 245 -33.98 21.34 -15.74
CA THR A 245 -33.63 22.38 -16.72
C THR A 245 -33.28 21.80 -18.10
N VAL A 246 -32.84 20.51 -18.16
CA VAL A 246 -32.53 19.84 -19.42
C VAL A 246 -33.76 19.36 -20.14
N SER A 247 -34.86 19.24 -19.47
CA SER A 247 -36.06 18.82 -20.15
C SER A 247 -37.20 19.79 -19.94
N ASP A 248 -37.65 20.19 -20.99
CA ASP A 248 -39.06 19.99 -21.26
C ASP A 248 -39.29 18.51 -21.65
N GLY A 249 -38.95 17.65 -20.69
CA GLY A 249 -38.71 16.21 -20.58
C GLY A 249 -39.77 15.27 -21.09
N ILE A 250 -40.47 15.61 -22.15
CA ILE A 250 -41.22 14.63 -22.92
C ILE A 250 -40.36 14.24 -24.12
N PRO A 251 -40.02 12.95 -24.30
CA PRO A 251 -39.37 12.49 -25.52
C PRO A 251 -40.15 12.94 -26.73
N THR A 252 -39.48 13.33 -27.78
CA THR A 252 -40.13 13.73 -29.02
C THR A 252 -40.45 12.55 -29.94
N GLU A 253 -39.80 11.40 -29.65
CA GLU A 253 -39.95 10.16 -30.44
C GLU A 253 -39.98 8.95 -29.52
N PHE A 254 -40.62 7.87 -29.98
CA PHE A 254 -40.54 6.57 -29.33
C PHE A 254 -39.12 5.99 -29.51
N ALA A 255 -38.49 5.55 -28.41
CA ALA A 255 -37.22 4.88 -28.47
C ALA A 255 -37.14 3.63 -27.60
N LEU A 256 -36.32 2.68 -27.99
CA LEU A 256 -35.88 1.54 -27.16
C LEU A 256 -34.35 1.58 -27.09
N HIS A 257 -33.83 1.72 -25.88
CA HIS A 257 -32.40 1.83 -25.63
C HIS A 257 -31.72 0.49 -25.39
N GLU A 258 -30.41 0.46 -25.38
CA GLU A 258 -29.65 -0.71 -24.98
C GLU A 258 -29.89 -1.00 -23.50
N ASN A 259 -29.95 -2.29 -23.17
CA ASN A 259 -30.08 -2.72 -21.79
C ASN A 259 -28.75 -2.55 -21.07
N TYR A 260 -28.82 -2.24 -19.78
CA TYR A 260 -27.61 -2.11 -18.95
C TYR A 260 -27.81 -2.81 -17.60
N PRO A 261 -26.81 -3.58 -17.16
CA PRO A 261 -25.60 -4.01 -17.89
C PRO A 261 -25.94 -4.95 -19.08
N ASN A 262 -25.02 -5.02 -20.06
CA ASN A 262 -25.05 -5.99 -21.16
C ASN A 262 -23.61 -6.34 -21.60
N PRO A 263 -23.10 -7.57 -21.38
CA PRO A 263 -23.80 -8.70 -20.78
C PRO A 263 -24.21 -8.49 -19.32
N PHE A 264 -25.18 -9.26 -18.81
CA PHE A 264 -25.73 -9.12 -17.46
C PHE A 264 -25.81 -10.45 -16.70
N ASN A 265 -25.92 -10.38 -15.34
CA ASN A 265 -26.02 -11.55 -14.46
C ASN A 265 -26.64 -11.18 -13.10
N PRO A 266 -27.80 -11.67 -12.69
CA PRO A 266 -28.89 -12.12 -13.57
C PRO A 266 -29.82 -10.97 -13.98
N THR A 267 -29.57 -9.72 -13.54
CA THR A 267 -30.46 -8.57 -13.71
C THR A 267 -29.94 -7.57 -14.73
N THR A 268 -30.86 -6.98 -15.48
CA THR A 268 -30.59 -5.88 -16.41
C THR A 268 -31.77 -4.90 -16.46
N THR A 269 -31.50 -3.66 -16.79
CA THR A 269 -32.51 -2.63 -16.98
C THR A 269 -32.76 -2.39 -18.46
N LEU A 270 -34.02 -2.47 -18.86
CA LEU A 270 -34.53 -2.20 -20.21
C LEU A 270 -35.12 -0.78 -20.20
N ARG A 271 -34.63 0.10 -21.04
CA ARG A 271 -35.00 1.54 -21.07
C ARG A 271 -35.72 1.85 -22.37
N PHE A 272 -36.76 2.71 -22.27
CA PHE A 272 -37.55 3.14 -23.42
C PHE A 272 -38.18 4.51 -23.19
N ASP A 273 -38.48 5.20 -24.28
CA ASP A 273 -39.03 6.55 -24.28
C ASP A 273 -40.39 6.56 -24.94
N LEU A 274 -41.33 7.28 -24.32
CA LEU A 274 -42.68 7.47 -24.84
C LEU A 274 -42.98 8.95 -25.03
N PRO A 275 -43.17 9.46 -26.25
CA PRO A 275 -43.44 10.86 -26.50
C PRO A 275 -44.85 11.30 -26.09
N GLU A 276 -45.76 10.34 -25.91
CA GLU A 276 -47.14 10.57 -25.54
C GLU A 276 -47.71 9.42 -24.70
N LEU A 277 -48.85 9.68 -24.04
CA LEU A 277 -49.60 8.63 -23.30
C LEU A 277 -49.85 7.42 -24.21
N SER A 278 -49.40 6.26 -23.83
CA SER A 278 -49.46 5.05 -24.67
C SER A 278 -49.66 3.78 -23.86
N ASP A 279 -50.43 2.85 -24.42
CA ASP A 279 -50.33 1.47 -24.01
C ASP A 279 -49.11 0.84 -24.66
N MET A 280 -48.29 0.14 -23.85
CA MET A 280 -47.09 -0.48 -24.34
C MET A 280 -46.96 -1.94 -23.88
N THR A 281 -46.26 -2.71 -24.68
CA THR A 281 -45.89 -4.09 -24.35
C THR A 281 -44.40 -4.25 -24.62
N LEU A 282 -43.64 -4.69 -23.61
CA LEU A 282 -42.24 -5.08 -23.76
C LEU A 282 -42.15 -6.61 -23.60
N ILE A 283 -41.61 -7.29 -24.63
CA ILE A 283 -41.57 -8.74 -24.67
C ILE A 283 -40.13 -9.20 -24.82
N VAL A 284 -39.73 -10.15 -23.99
CA VAL A 284 -38.44 -10.84 -24.09
C VAL A 284 -38.62 -12.15 -24.82
N TYR A 285 -37.78 -12.42 -25.80
CA TYR A 285 -37.76 -13.65 -26.62
C TYR A 285 -36.44 -14.39 -26.47
N ASN A 286 -36.45 -15.70 -26.57
CA ASN A 286 -35.26 -16.51 -26.80
C ASN A 286 -34.86 -16.49 -28.29
N MET A 287 -33.74 -17.12 -28.63
CA MET A 287 -33.24 -17.20 -30.01
C MET A 287 -34.12 -18.02 -30.95
N LEU A 288 -35.06 -18.79 -30.42
CA LEU A 288 -36.05 -19.54 -31.23
C LEU A 288 -37.32 -18.70 -31.50
N GLY A 289 -37.37 -17.44 -31.05
CA GLY A 289 -38.51 -16.56 -31.20
C GLY A 289 -39.67 -16.88 -30.21
N GLN A 290 -39.43 -17.73 -29.22
CA GLN A 290 -40.45 -18.05 -28.21
C GLN A 290 -40.45 -16.95 -27.15
N ARG A 291 -41.66 -16.53 -26.72
CA ARG A 291 -41.81 -15.55 -25.62
C ARG A 291 -41.32 -16.13 -24.30
N VAL A 292 -40.54 -15.34 -23.59
CA VAL A 292 -39.97 -15.69 -22.30
C VAL A 292 -40.63 -14.87 -21.20
N LYS A 293 -40.70 -13.55 -21.36
CA LYS A 293 -41.31 -12.62 -20.40
C LYS A 293 -42.09 -11.56 -21.13
N THR A 294 -43.23 -11.17 -20.57
CA THR A 294 -44.05 -10.08 -21.09
C THR A 294 -44.37 -9.07 -20.01
N PHE A 295 -44.09 -7.81 -20.31
CA PHE A 295 -44.44 -6.66 -19.48
C PHE A 295 -45.53 -5.86 -20.22
N ASN A 296 -46.74 -5.84 -19.68
CA ASN A 296 -47.84 -5.08 -20.22
C ASN A 296 -48.09 -3.86 -19.31
N MET A 297 -48.04 -2.67 -19.87
CA MET A 297 -48.30 -1.42 -19.16
C MET A 297 -49.37 -0.65 -19.95
N GLN A 298 -50.48 -0.37 -19.28
CA GLN A 298 -51.56 0.41 -19.87
C GLN A 298 -51.49 1.86 -19.38
N SER A 299 -51.89 2.79 -20.24
CA SER A 299 -51.95 4.22 -19.93
C SER A 299 -50.65 4.75 -19.32
N THR A 300 -49.52 4.32 -19.92
CA THR A 300 -48.19 4.78 -19.47
C THR A 300 -48.00 6.25 -19.93
N PRO A 301 -47.71 7.19 -19.04
CA PRO A 301 -47.53 8.60 -19.39
C PRO A 301 -46.38 8.82 -20.37
N ALA A 302 -46.45 9.95 -21.09
CA ALA A 302 -45.26 10.41 -21.83
C ALA A 302 -44.09 10.59 -20.87
N GLY A 303 -42.88 10.21 -21.31
CA GLY A 303 -41.68 10.28 -20.49
C GLY A 303 -40.69 9.16 -20.81
N TYR A 304 -39.65 9.13 -20.03
CA TYR A 304 -38.59 8.13 -20.08
C TYR A 304 -38.89 7.04 -19.06
N HIS A 305 -38.83 5.79 -19.46
CA HIS A 305 -39.24 4.66 -18.64
C HIS A 305 -38.16 3.59 -18.58
N SER A 306 -38.22 2.78 -17.51
CA SER A 306 -37.32 1.62 -17.37
C SER A 306 -38.04 0.46 -16.69
N ILE A 307 -37.66 -0.77 -17.08
CA ILE A 307 -38.13 -2.03 -16.50
C ILE A 307 -36.91 -2.86 -16.17
N THR A 308 -36.83 -3.39 -14.96
CA THR A 308 -35.79 -4.35 -14.59
C THR A 308 -36.24 -5.75 -14.92
N TRP A 309 -35.40 -6.52 -15.64
CA TRP A 309 -35.60 -7.94 -15.88
C TRP A 309 -34.55 -8.76 -15.13
N ASP A 310 -35.00 -9.72 -14.36
CA ASP A 310 -34.22 -10.57 -13.45
C ASP A 310 -33.92 -11.96 -14.04
N ALA A 311 -33.93 -12.08 -15.35
CA ALA A 311 -33.78 -13.34 -16.08
C ALA A 311 -34.81 -14.43 -15.70
N THR A 312 -36.07 -14.04 -15.38
CA THR A 312 -37.17 -14.99 -15.16
C THR A 312 -38.14 -14.97 -16.32
N ASN A 313 -38.81 -16.09 -16.54
CA ASN A 313 -39.95 -16.22 -17.49
C ASN A 313 -41.25 -15.71 -16.85
N ASP A 314 -42.36 -15.78 -17.59
CA ASP A 314 -43.69 -15.37 -17.10
C ASP A 314 -44.20 -16.23 -15.92
N LEU A 315 -43.59 -17.39 -15.66
CA LEU A 315 -43.87 -18.26 -14.52
C LEU A 315 -42.90 -18.01 -13.36
N ASN A 316 -42.09 -16.92 -13.42
CA ASN A 316 -41.03 -16.57 -12.45
C ASN A 316 -39.93 -17.64 -12.27
N GLN A 317 -39.69 -18.46 -13.28
CA GLN A 317 -38.63 -19.44 -13.30
C GLN A 317 -37.40 -18.85 -14.01
N GLN A 318 -36.22 -19.08 -13.46
CA GLN A 318 -34.94 -18.63 -14.05
C GLN A 318 -34.73 -19.25 -15.43
N VAL A 319 -34.31 -18.43 -16.38
CA VAL A 319 -33.99 -18.90 -17.74
C VAL A 319 -32.46 -19.13 -17.87
N GLY A 320 -32.09 -19.92 -18.88
CA GLY A 320 -30.68 -20.28 -19.11
C GLY A 320 -29.84 -19.10 -19.63
N ALA A 321 -28.53 -19.15 -19.38
CA ALA A 321 -27.59 -18.23 -20.02
C ALA A 321 -27.68 -18.29 -21.54
N GLY A 322 -27.54 -17.17 -22.21
CA GLY A 322 -27.63 -17.09 -23.67
C GLY A 322 -28.00 -15.71 -24.18
N VAL A 323 -28.27 -15.68 -25.48
CA VAL A 323 -28.72 -14.47 -26.16
C VAL A 323 -30.25 -14.41 -26.13
N TYR A 324 -30.77 -13.23 -25.78
CA TYR A 324 -32.18 -12.90 -25.77
C TYR A 324 -32.45 -11.67 -26.62
N LEU A 325 -33.65 -11.55 -27.13
CA LEU A 325 -34.14 -10.36 -27.81
C LEU A 325 -35.23 -9.73 -26.94
N TYR A 326 -35.27 -8.41 -26.86
CA TYR A 326 -36.37 -7.69 -26.25
C TYR A 326 -36.96 -6.71 -27.25
N GLN A 327 -38.28 -6.62 -27.26
CA GLN A 327 -39.04 -5.85 -28.23
C GLN A 327 -40.03 -4.97 -27.50
N LEU A 328 -39.96 -3.66 -27.77
CA LEU A 328 -40.99 -2.71 -27.37
C LEU A 328 -42.02 -2.55 -28.50
N GLN A 329 -43.29 -2.61 -28.12
CA GLN A 329 -44.44 -2.29 -28.96
C GLN A 329 -45.23 -1.19 -28.27
N ALA A 330 -45.41 -0.05 -28.91
CA ALA A 330 -46.20 1.06 -28.42
C ALA A 330 -46.83 1.76 -29.62
N LYS A 331 -48.15 1.72 -29.74
CA LYS A 331 -48.87 2.16 -30.95
C LYS A 331 -48.30 1.52 -32.22
N ASP A 332 -47.86 2.34 -33.18
CA ASP A 332 -47.23 1.88 -34.44
C ASP A 332 -45.71 1.64 -34.30
N PHE A 333 -45.13 1.96 -33.15
CA PHE A 333 -43.70 1.79 -32.92
C PHE A 333 -43.39 0.36 -32.49
N VAL A 334 -42.48 -0.29 -33.21
CA VAL A 334 -41.92 -1.59 -32.88
C VAL A 334 -40.42 -1.55 -33.03
N LYS A 335 -39.70 -1.83 -31.97
CA LYS A 335 -38.24 -1.89 -31.99
C LYS A 335 -37.74 -3.12 -31.22
N THR A 336 -36.74 -3.79 -31.75
CA THR A 336 -36.13 -4.96 -31.13
C THR A 336 -34.66 -4.74 -30.91
N ARG A 337 -34.14 -5.18 -29.77
CA ARG A 337 -32.72 -5.16 -29.42
C ARG A 337 -32.28 -6.52 -28.86
N LYS A 338 -30.95 -6.70 -28.80
CA LYS A 338 -30.29 -7.91 -28.34
C LYS A 338 -29.67 -7.70 -26.97
N MET A 339 -29.73 -8.71 -26.09
CA MET A 339 -29.02 -8.73 -24.81
C MET A 339 -28.41 -10.10 -24.55
N VAL A 340 -27.42 -10.17 -23.67
CA VAL A 340 -26.66 -11.38 -23.35
C VAL A 340 -26.71 -11.63 -21.84
N LEU A 341 -27.33 -12.75 -21.45
CA LEU A 341 -27.36 -13.25 -20.07
C LEU A 341 -26.14 -14.15 -19.84
N LEU A 342 -25.35 -13.83 -18.88
CA LEU A 342 -24.26 -14.69 -18.36
C LEU A 342 -24.81 -15.67 -17.31
N LYS A 343 -23.99 -16.65 -16.99
CA LYS A 343 -24.35 -17.65 -15.97
C LYS A 343 -23.82 -17.25 -14.60
#